data_f9bd879c892587b85831c7be5ba69b76
#
_entry.id   f9bd879c892587b85831c7be5ba69b76
#
_cell.length_a   1.000
_cell.length_b   1.000
_cell.length_c   1.000
_cell.angle_alpha   90.00
_cell.angle_beta   90.00
_cell.angle_gamma   90.00
#
_symmetry.space_group_name_H-M   'P 1'
#
loop_
_entity.id
_entity.type
_entity.pdbx_description
1 polymer ?
#
loop_
_entity_poly.entity_id
_entity_poly.type
_entity_poly.pdbx_seq_one_letter_code
_entity_poly.pdbx_strand_id
1 'polypeptide(L)'
;MRKTLVFTLSFLIFIIAQTYLSSYINGAPAGYTGSPGDGKTCATSTCHTGSASVVNGWIISSIPEEGYTADSIYTISVSANEEGRTKFGFEFSPQDLIGNQLGTLIPSSQTQLRGAGKYITHKSSSVLGSGSKIWTFEWEAPSNGSGAVNFYAAINCSNNNGTISGDHIYRDKLSVQEKLSVFIDENLLHDTYTVYPNPTSGIIKLNKSVSSAGLTQVDLHNLSGDLVYSSKYSNRPKEELVDLSFLSNGLYILTVYEKGKETHKVKISILK
;
A
#
# COMPACT_ATOMS: atom_id res chain seq x y z
N MET A 1 -53.30 -24.87 32.99
CA MET A 1 -52.91 -23.59 32.34
C MET A 1 -51.70 -22.89 32.96
N ARG A 2 -51.63 -22.67 34.29
CA ARG A 2 -50.46 -21.95 34.90
C ARG A 2 -49.14 -22.70 34.76
N LYS A 3 -49.10 -24.01 34.90
CA LYS A 3 -47.87 -24.81 34.76
C LYS A 3 -47.35 -24.87 33.33
N THR A 4 -48.22 -24.94 32.32
CA THR A 4 -47.87 -24.93 30.92
C THR A 4 -47.32 -23.55 30.50
N LEU A 5 -47.87 -22.45 31.01
CA LEU A 5 -47.40 -21.08 30.71
C LEU A 5 -46.00 -20.85 31.30
N VAL A 6 -45.71 -21.33 32.53
CA VAL A 6 -44.38 -21.24 33.13
C VAL A 6 -43.34 -22.03 32.32
N PHE A 7 -43.71 -23.25 31.86
CA PHE A 7 -42.80 -24.08 31.07
C PHE A 7 -42.49 -23.47 29.69
N THR A 8 -43.49 -22.91 29.02
CA THR A 8 -43.28 -22.21 27.73
C THR A 8 -42.46 -20.93 27.88
N LEU A 9 -42.67 -20.16 28.95
CA LEU A 9 -41.88 -18.94 29.23
C LEU A 9 -40.43 -19.28 29.59
N SER A 10 -40.18 -20.33 30.38
CA SER A 10 -38.83 -20.79 30.70
C SER A 10 -38.09 -21.33 29.48
N PHE A 11 -38.78 -22.03 28.57
CA PHE A 11 -38.23 -22.56 27.34
C PHE A 11 -37.90 -21.41 26.36
N LEU A 12 -38.75 -20.37 26.29
CA LEU A 12 -38.52 -19.20 25.47
C LEU A 12 -37.30 -18.37 25.99
N ILE A 13 -37.17 -18.20 27.32
CA ILE A 13 -36.01 -17.55 27.95
C ILE A 13 -34.74 -18.37 27.69
N PHE A 14 -34.78 -19.68 27.71
CA PHE A 14 -33.64 -20.55 27.43
C PHE A 14 -33.20 -20.43 25.94
N ILE A 15 -34.14 -20.38 25.01
CA ILE A 15 -33.85 -20.13 23.58
C ILE A 15 -33.23 -18.75 23.38
N ILE A 16 -33.77 -17.72 24.02
CA ILE A 16 -33.24 -16.34 23.94
C ILE A 16 -31.81 -16.30 24.54
N ALA A 17 -31.57 -16.97 25.67
CA ALA A 17 -30.25 -17.05 26.29
C ALA A 17 -29.20 -17.72 25.38
N GLN A 18 -29.57 -18.73 24.59
CA GLN A 18 -28.68 -19.39 23.63
C GLN A 18 -28.25 -18.46 22.49
N THR A 19 -29.06 -17.48 22.08
CA THR A 19 -28.71 -16.54 21.02
C THR A 19 -27.67 -15.52 21.45
N TYR A 20 -27.50 -15.23 22.74
CA TYR A 20 -26.48 -14.36 23.29
C TYR A 20 -25.11 -15.01 23.55
N LEU A 21 -25.00 -16.32 23.40
CA LEU A 21 -23.78 -17.09 23.61
C LEU A 21 -23.05 -17.42 22.29
N SER A 22 -23.23 -16.58 21.25
CA SER A 22 -22.56 -16.79 19.97
C SER A 22 -21.07 -16.49 20.11
N SER A 23 -20.29 -17.55 20.31
CA SER A 23 -18.84 -17.46 20.12
C SER A 23 -18.54 -17.20 18.63
N TYR A 24 -17.80 -16.16 18.32
CA TYR A 24 -17.35 -15.83 16.95
C TYR A 24 -16.20 -16.74 16.48
N ILE A 25 -16.28 -18.04 16.83
CA ILE A 25 -15.26 -19.04 16.41
C ILE A 25 -15.10 -19.09 14.87
N ASN A 26 -16.13 -18.72 14.13
CA ASN A 26 -16.10 -18.68 12.67
C ASN A 26 -15.73 -17.27 12.15
N GLY A 27 -14.81 -16.59 12.81
CA GLY A 27 -14.30 -15.29 12.42
C GLY A 27 -14.90 -14.12 13.18
N ALA A 28 -14.09 -13.11 13.43
CA ALA A 28 -14.49 -11.86 14.08
C ALA A 28 -15.59 -11.14 13.28
N PRO A 29 -16.51 -10.42 13.95
CA PRO A 29 -17.39 -9.47 13.26
C PRO A 29 -16.58 -8.31 12.70
N ALA A 30 -17.02 -7.72 11.58
CA ALA A 30 -16.32 -6.63 10.91
C ALA A 30 -16.18 -5.37 11.77
N GLY A 31 -15.01 -4.72 11.72
CA GLY A 31 -14.76 -3.41 12.32
C GLY A 31 -14.18 -3.44 13.74
N TYR A 32 -13.33 -4.40 14.04
CA TYR A 32 -12.70 -4.54 15.37
C TYR A 32 -11.15 -4.62 15.29
N THR A 33 -10.54 -4.09 14.25
CA THR A 33 -9.08 -4.16 14.07
C THR A 33 -8.27 -3.20 14.96
N GLY A 34 -8.93 -2.24 15.60
CA GLY A 34 -8.26 -1.18 16.34
C GLY A 34 -7.72 -0.05 15.47
N SER A 35 -8.10 -0.01 14.20
CA SER A 35 -7.80 1.09 13.29
C SER A 35 -8.51 2.38 13.72
N PRO A 36 -8.05 3.57 13.27
CA PRO A 36 -8.77 4.81 13.47
C PRO A 36 -10.20 4.79 12.92
N GLY A 37 -10.42 4.10 11.77
CA GLY A 37 -11.73 3.97 11.17
C GLY A 37 -12.69 3.09 11.97
N ASP A 38 -12.18 2.05 12.67
CA ASP A 38 -13.00 1.18 13.52
C ASP A 38 -13.21 1.76 14.91
N GLY A 39 -12.23 2.50 15.46
CA GLY A 39 -12.25 3.09 16.79
C GLY A 39 -12.34 2.09 17.95
N LYS A 40 -12.26 0.78 17.67
CA LYS A 40 -12.44 -0.31 18.64
C LYS A 40 -11.67 -1.56 18.24
N THR A 41 -11.43 -2.44 19.23
CA THR A 41 -10.82 -3.76 19.04
C THR A 41 -11.74 -4.86 19.56
N CYS A 42 -11.32 -6.11 19.47
CA CYS A 42 -12.00 -7.23 20.13
C CYS A 42 -12.07 -7.09 21.67
N ALA A 43 -11.24 -6.23 22.28
CA ALA A 43 -11.26 -5.91 23.71
C ALA A 43 -12.39 -4.94 24.04
N THR A 44 -13.62 -5.41 23.94
CA THR A 44 -14.84 -4.71 24.35
C THR A 44 -15.58 -5.54 25.39
N SER A 45 -16.36 -4.88 26.26
CA SER A 45 -17.13 -5.58 27.31
C SER A 45 -18.12 -6.62 26.77
N THR A 46 -18.43 -6.59 25.48
CA THR A 46 -19.36 -7.53 24.82
C THR A 46 -18.67 -8.67 24.08
N CYS A 47 -17.37 -8.54 23.76
CA CYS A 47 -16.61 -9.55 23.02
C CYS A 47 -15.55 -10.24 23.89
N HIS A 48 -14.57 -9.47 24.40
CA HIS A 48 -13.54 -9.96 25.32
C HIS A 48 -13.28 -8.88 26.37
N THR A 49 -13.19 -9.27 27.64
CA THR A 49 -12.94 -8.31 28.73
C THR A 49 -11.47 -7.90 28.77
N GLY A 50 -11.20 -6.66 29.16
CA GLY A 50 -9.83 -6.12 29.28
C GLY A 50 -9.53 -5.05 28.24
N SER A 51 -8.24 -4.79 28.05
CA SER A 51 -7.70 -3.83 27.06
C SER A 51 -6.82 -4.56 26.04
N ALA A 52 -6.70 -3.98 24.84
CA ALA A 52 -5.79 -4.50 23.84
C ALA A 52 -4.36 -3.98 24.08
N SER A 53 -3.40 -4.90 24.15
CA SER A 53 -1.97 -4.59 24.23
C SER A 53 -1.41 -4.32 22.83
N VAL A 54 -0.48 -3.36 22.71
CA VAL A 54 0.22 -3.09 21.46
C VAL A 54 1.40 -4.05 21.33
N VAL A 55 1.51 -4.66 20.16
CA VAL A 55 2.68 -5.46 19.76
C VAL A 55 3.20 -4.95 18.42
N ASN A 56 4.41 -5.35 18.04
CA ASN A 56 5.01 -4.99 16.77
C ASN A 56 5.57 -6.24 16.08
N GLY A 57 5.47 -6.28 14.76
CA GLY A 57 6.04 -7.35 13.95
C GLY A 57 5.19 -8.64 13.92
N TRP A 58 3.94 -8.57 14.37
CA TRP A 58 2.99 -9.68 14.20
C TRP A 58 2.29 -9.62 12.84
N ILE A 59 2.30 -8.45 12.18
CA ILE A 59 1.97 -8.29 10.77
C ILE A 59 3.26 -8.28 9.97
N ILE A 60 3.40 -9.19 9.02
CA ILE A 60 4.54 -9.29 8.10
C ILE A 60 4.00 -9.26 6.67
N SER A 61 4.71 -8.60 5.78
CA SER A 61 4.37 -8.56 4.36
C SER A 61 5.57 -8.91 3.48
N SER A 62 5.30 -9.37 2.26
CA SER A 62 6.31 -9.54 1.20
C SER A 62 6.59 -8.25 0.43
N ILE A 63 6.03 -7.13 0.86
CA ILE A 63 6.26 -5.82 0.24
C ILE A 63 7.70 -5.41 0.49
N PRO A 64 8.47 -5.03 -0.56
CA PRO A 64 9.83 -4.53 -0.41
C PRO A 64 9.91 -3.26 0.44
N GLU A 65 11.10 -2.94 0.97
CA GLU A 65 11.34 -1.73 1.76
C GLU A 65 11.06 -0.45 0.97
N GLU A 66 11.26 -0.49 -0.35
CA GLU A 66 10.97 0.65 -1.26
C GLU A 66 9.48 0.94 -1.41
N GLY A 67 8.62 0.03 -0.93
CA GLY A 67 7.17 0.17 -0.99
C GLY A 67 6.47 -0.78 -1.96
N TYR A 68 5.13 -0.71 -1.95
CA TYR A 68 4.31 -1.52 -2.85
C TYR A 68 4.20 -0.89 -4.25
N THR A 69 4.16 -1.72 -5.27
CA THR A 69 3.79 -1.32 -6.65
C THR A 69 2.28 -1.46 -6.80
N ALA A 70 1.64 -0.47 -7.42
CA ALA A 70 0.20 -0.49 -7.71
C ALA A 70 -0.22 -1.77 -8.45
N ASP A 71 -1.43 -2.25 -8.18
CA ASP A 71 -2.07 -3.42 -8.80
C ASP A 71 -1.27 -4.73 -8.64
N SER A 72 -0.24 -4.76 -7.78
CA SER A 72 0.57 -5.95 -7.50
C SER A 72 0.02 -6.72 -6.30
N ILE A 73 0.18 -8.05 -6.33
CA ILE A 73 -0.28 -8.93 -5.25
C ILE A 73 0.88 -9.24 -4.30
N TYR A 74 0.63 -9.10 -3.01
CA TYR A 74 1.60 -9.34 -1.94
C TYR A 74 1.05 -10.32 -0.93
N THR A 75 1.93 -11.16 -0.38
CA THR A 75 1.61 -12.05 0.72
C THR A 75 1.65 -11.28 2.05
N ILE A 76 0.58 -11.42 2.83
CA ILE A 76 0.47 -10.88 4.18
C ILE A 76 0.35 -12.04 5.15
N SER A 77 1.09 -11.97 6.25
CA SER A 77 0.99 -12.91 7.37
C SER A 77 0.65 -12.17 8.66
N VAL A 78 -0.32 -12.71 9.40
CA VAL A 78 -0.65 -12.24 10.75
C VAL A 78 -0.32 -13.38 11.71
N SER A 79 0.52 -13.09 12.71
CA SER A 79 0.91 -14.03 13.74
C SER A 79 0.26 -13.71 15.08
N ALA A 80 0.07 -14.74 15.90
CA ALA A 80 -0.28 -14.68 17.30
C ALA A 80 0.76 -15.48 18.08
N ASN A 81 1.37 -14.91 19.13
CA ASN A 81 2.39 -15.59 19.91
C ASN A 81 2.11 -15.39 21.40
N GLU A 82 1.68 -16.45 22.07
CA GLU A 82 1.48 -16.45 23.52
C GLU A 82 1.58 -17.87 24.06
N GLU A 83 2.59 -18.12 24.86
CA GLU A 83 2.84 -19.41 25.47
C GLU A 83 1.64 -19.86 26.34
N GLY A 84 1.33 -21.14 26.32
CA GLY A 84 0.20 -21.73 27.06
C GLY A 84 -1.17 -21.53 26.41
N ARG A 85 -1.28 -20.77 25.32
CA ARG A 85 -2.52 -20.64 24.56
C ARG A 85 -2.60 -21.66 23.45
N THR A 86 -3.81 -22.15 23.19
CA THR A 86 -4.07 -23.16 22.15
C THR A 86 -5.13 -22.75 21.15
N LYS A 87 -5.78 -21.59 21.35
CA LYS A 87 -6.83 -21.10 20.48
C LYS A 87 -6.64 -19.63 20.19
N PHE A 88 -6.68 -19.28 18.91
CA PHE A 88 -6.33 -17.96 18.40
C PHE A 88 -7.35 -17.47 17.38
N GLY A 89 -7.47 -16.17 17.25
CA GLY A 89 -8.28 -15.53 16.23
C GLY A 89 -7.72 -14.16 15.86
N PHE A 90 -8.13 -13.62 14.72
CA PHE A 90 -7.72 -12.29 14.29
C PHE A 90 -8.76 -11.64 13.39
N GLU A 91 -8.69 -10.33 13.28
CA GLU A 91 -9.27 -9.52 12.21
C GLU A 91 -8.21 -8.55 11.69
N PHE A 92 -8.19 -8.33 10.38
CA PHE A 92 -7.23 -7.46 9.69
C PHE A 92 -7.92 -6.60 8.64
N SER A 93 -7.41 -5.38 8.43
CA SER A 93 -7.87 -4.48 7.36
C SER A 93 -6.74 -3.57 6.87
N PRO A 94 -6.59 -3.38 5.53
CA PRO A 94 -5.74 -2.38 4.93
C PRO A 94 -6.51 -1.07 4.81
N GLN A 95 -6.03 0.02 5.41
CA GLN A 95 -6.73 1.30 5.42
C GLN A 95 -5.79 2.48 5.17
N ASP A 96 -6.36 3.60 4.69
CA ASP A 96 -5.72 4.90 4.74
C ASP A 96 -5.76 5.49 6.17
N LEU A 97 -5.31 6.73 6.33
CA LEU A 97 -5.28 7.42 7.63
C LEU A 97 -6.67 7.80 8.17
N ILE A 98 -7.69 7.82 7.32
CA ILE A 98 -9.06 8.19 7.69
C ILE A 98 -10.01 6.99 7.74
N GLY A 99 -9.51 5.77 7.51
CA GLY A 99 -10.26 4.53 7.68
C GLY A 99 -10.93 3.99 6.42
N ASN A 100 -10.61 4.53 5.24
CA ASN A 100 -11.05 3.92 3.99
C ASN A 100 -10.19 2.70 3.67
N GLN A 101 -10.82 1.64 3.19
CA GLN A 101 -10.09 0.47 2.72
C GLN A 101 -9.26 0.82 1.48
N LEU A 102 -8.02 0.33 1.45
CA LEU A 102 -7.14 0.42 0.30
C LEU A 102 -6.73 -0.97 -0.20
N GLY A 103 -6.87 -1.19 -1.52
CA GLY A 103 -6.59 -2.46 -2.17
C GLY A 103 -7.65 -3.54 -1.90
N THR A 104 -7.37 -4.76 -2.33
CA THR A 104 -8.30 -5.89 -2.29
C THR A 104 -7.72 -7.03 -1.47
N LEU A 105 -8.48 -7.53 -0.50
CA LEU A 105 -8.10 -8.69 0.30
C LEU A 105 -8.50 -9.99 -0.41
N ILE A 106 -7.56 -10.94 -0.53
CA ILE A 106 -7.74 -12.24 -1.18
C ILE A 106 -7.56 -13.33 -0.12
N PRO A 107 -8.64 -14.04 0.26
CA PRO A 107 -8.58 -15.00 1.35
C PRO A 107 -7.91 -16.31 0.93
N SER A 108 -7.28 -16.97 1.90
CA SER A 108 -6.72 -18.33 1.77
C SER A 108 -7.71 -19.41 2.22
N SER A 109 -7.25 -20.66 2.25
CA SER A 109 -8.02 -21.76 2.83
C SER A 109 -8.33 -21.57 4.33
N GLN A 110 -7.46 -20.82 5.06
CA GLN A 110 -7.57 -20.58 6.50
C GLN A 110 -8.34 -19.30 6.87
N THR A 111 -8.63 -18.45 5.91
CA THR A 111 -9.16 -17.10 6.13
C THR A 111 -10.44 -16.87 5.32
N GLN A 112 -11.20 -15.86 5.69
CA GLN A 112 -12.45 -15.47 5.02
C GLN A 112 -12.67 -13.95 5.13
N LEU A 113 -13.42 -13.40 4.19
CA LEU A 113 -13.77 -11.98 4.15
C LEU A 113 -14.98 -11.68 5.05
N ARG A 114 -15.00 -10.43 5.57
CA ARG A 114 -16.10 -9.83 6.32
C ARG A 114 -16.33 -8.39 5.86
N GLY A 115 -17.50 -7.83 6.21
CA GLY A 115 -17.80 -6.42 5.94
C GLY A 115 -17.71 -6.05 4.47
N ALA A 116 -18.30 -6.85 3.57
CA ALA A 116 -18.25 -6.66 2.12
C ALA A 116 -16.80 -6.61 1.56
N GLY A 117 -15.88 -7.39 2.17
CA GLY A 117 -14.48 -7.49 1.70
C GLY A 117 -13.51 -6.51 2.38
N LYS A 118 -13.99 -5.63 3.25
CA LYS A 118 -13.12 -4.68 3.97
C LYS A 118 -12.20 -5.32 5.01
N TYR A 119 -12.58 -6.47 5.50
CA TYR A 119 -11.87 -7.18 6.56
C TYR A 119 -11.61 -8.62 6.16
N ILE A 120 -10.50 -9.16 6.65
CA ILE A 120 -10.21 -10.59 6.58
C ILE A 120 -10.01 -11.13 8.00
N THR A 121 -10.51 -12.35 8.24
CA THR A 121 -10.46 -12.99 9.54
C THR A 121 -10.25 -14.50 9.38
N HIS A 122 -9.97 -15.21 10.48
CA HIS A 122 -9.82 -16.65 10.51
C HIS A 122 -11.13 -17.40 10.19
N LYS A 123 -11.01 -18.63 9.73
CA LYS A 123 -12.09 -19.63 9.71
C LYS A 123 -12.05 -20.48 10.99
N SER A 124 -13.16 -21.10 11.36
CA SER A 124 -13.24 -22.00 12.53
C SER A 124 -12.25 -23.16 12.47
N SER A 125 -11.91 -23.64 11.27
CA SER A 125 -10.93 -24.71 11.04
C SER A 125 -9.47 -24.27 11.27
N SER A 126 -9.19 -22.97 11.46
CA SER A 126 -7.84 -22.43 11.54
C SER A 126 -7.54 -21.70 12.85
N VAL A 127 -8.28 -21.98 13.92
CA VAL A 127 -8.12 -21.32 15.22
C VAL A 127 -7.12 -22.00 16.15
N LEU A 128 -6.78 -23.26 15.92
CA LEU A 128 -5.92 -24.04 16.81
C LEU A 128 -4.43 -23.81 16.53
N GLY A 129 -3.66 -23.75 17.61
CA GLY A 129 -2.20 -23.63 17.62
C GLY A 129 -1.61 -24.14 18.95
N SER A 130 -0.30 -24.06 19.11
CA SER A 130 0.41 -24.42 20.35
C SER A 130 1.37 -23.29 20.71
N GLY A 131 0.93 -22.39 21.59
CA GLY A 131 1.68 -21.16 21.94
C GLY A 131 1.77 -20.13 20.82
N SER A 132 1.45 -20.51 19.59
CA SER A 132 1.47 -19.61 18.44
C SER A 132 0.53 -20.06 17.33
N LYS A 133 0.21 -19.12 16.44
CA LYS A 133 -0.56 -19.36 15.22
C LYS A 133 -0.18 -18.32 14.17
N ILE A 134 -0.14 -18.73 12.90
CA ILE A 134 0.07 -17.83 11.75
C ILE A 134 -1.04 -18.08 10.74
N TRP A 135 -1.59 -17.00 10.20
CA TRP A 135 -2.49 -17.01 9.06
C TRP A 135 -1.84 -16.22 7.93
N THR A 136 -1.92 -16.77 6.72
CA THR A 136 -1.38 -16.14 5.52
C THR A 136 -2.49 -15.99 4.50
N PHE A 137 -2.51 -14.83 3.84
CA PHE A 137 -3.46 -14.45 2.80
C PHE A 137 -2.78 -13.47 1.84
N GLU A 138 -3.47 -13.05 0.79
CA GLU A 138 -2.92 -12.10 -0.18
C GLU A 138 -3.66 -10.76 -0.11
N TRP A 139 -2.95 -9.74 -0.53
CA TRP A 139 -3.47 -8.39 -0.70
C TRP A 139 -3.01 -7.84 -2.04
N GLU A 140 -3.95 -7.47 -2.88
CA GLU A 140 -3.73 -6.74 -4.11
C GLU A 140 -3.67 -5.25 -3.79
N ALA A 141 -2.57 -4.63 -4.14
CA ALA A 141 -2.34 -3.21 -3.89
C ALA A 141 -3.34 -2.34 -4.67
N PRO A 142 -3.71 -1.16 -4.15
CA PRO A 142 -4.60 -0.24 -4.86
C PRO A 142 -3.91 0.35 -6.09
N SER A 143 -4.68 1.04 -6.93
CA SER A 143 -4.18 1.75 -8.09
C SER A 143 -3.18 2.85 -7.73
N ASN A 144 -2.37 3.22 -8.71
CA ASN A 144 -1.33 4.25 -8.58
C ASN A 144 -1.89 5.58 -8.04
N GLY A 145 -1.14 6.23 -7.15
CA GLY A 145 -1.50 7.49 -6.50
C GLY A 145 -2.34 7.32 -5.23
N SER A 146 -2.48 6.10 -4.71
CA SER A 146 -3.22 5.83 -3.47
C SER A 146 -2.42 6.16 -2.20
N GLY A 147 -1.10 6.26 -2.29
CA GLY A 147 -0.20 6.68 -1.22
C GLY A 147 0.02 5.62 -0.14
N ALA A 148 0.19 6.04 1.11
CA ALA A 148 0.50 5.13 2.20
C ALA A 148 -0.70 4.25 2.60
N VAL A 149 -0.45 2.96 2.81
CA VAL A 149 -1.42 2.00 3.34
C VAL A 149 -0.99 1.56 4.74
N ASN A 150 -1.95 1.53 5.66
CA ASN A 150 -1.74 1.03 7.01
C ASN A 150 -2.50 -0.29 7.18
N PHE A 151 -1.78 -1.34 7.48
CA PHE A 151 -2.33 -2.63 7.87
C PHE A 151 -2.59 -2.64 9.36
N TYR A 152 -3.82 -2.91 9.75
CA TYR A 152 -4.22 -3.00 11.15
C TYR A 152 -4.71 -4.43 11.44
N ALA A 153 -4.29 -4.97 12.57
CA ALA A 153 -4.79 -6.25 13.05
C ALA A 153 -5.13 -6.20 14.53
N ALA A 154 -6.26 -6.79 14.90
CA ALA A 154 -6.55 -7.20 16.28
C ALA A 154 -6.46 -8.72 16.35
N ILE A 155 -5.73 -9.21 17.35
CA ILE A 155 -5.42 -10.63 17.53
C ILE A 155 -5.90 -11.06 18.91
N ASN A 156 -6.61 -12.19 18.98
CA ASN A 156 -7.05 -12.81 20.22
C ASN A 156 -6.22 -14.06 20.51
N CYS A 157 -5.62 -14.09 21.69
CA CYS A 157 -5.00 -15.28 22.28
C CYS A 157 -5.92 -15.81 23.41
N SER A 158 -6.79 -16.76 23.08
CA SER A 158 -7.85 -17.21 23.96
C SER A 158 -7.34 -18.24 24.99
N ASN A 159 -7.86 -18.14 26.23
CA ASN A 159 -7.68 -19.13 27.25
C ASN A 159 -8.59 -20.37 27.11
N ASN A 160 -9.46 -20.35 26.08
CA ASN A 160 -10.37 -21.46 25.72
C ASN A 160 -11.32 -21.89 26.84
N ASN A 161 -11.67 -20.98 27.76
CA ASN A 161 -12.59 -21.27 28.87
C ASN A 161 -14.09 -21.16 28.50
N GLY A 162 -14.38 -20.81 27.24
CA GLY A 162 -15.75 -20.64 26.73
C GLY A 162 -16.46 -19.37 27.20
N THR A 163 -15.74 -18.46 27.86
CA THR A 163 -16.27 -17.17 28.31
C THR A 163 -15.51 -16.02 27.66
N ILE A 164 -15.99 -14.79 27.84
CA ILE A 164 -15.34 -13.57 27.32
C ILE A 164 -14.17 -13.09 28.19
N SER A 165 -13.91 -13.75 29.32
CA SER A 165 -12.90 -13.34 30.31
C SER A 165 -11.61 -14.14 30.24
N GLY A 166 -10.48 -13.48 30.49
CA GLY A 166 -9.15 -14.12 30.55
C GLY A 166 -8.51 -14.34 29.18
N ASP A 167 -9.12 -13.88 28.12
CA ASP A 167 -8.48 -13.78 26.80
C ASP A 167 -7.57 -12.55 26.75
N HIS A 168 -6.47 -12.64 26.02
CA HIS A 168 -5.58 -11.53 25.78
C HIS A 168 -5.75 -11.03 24.35
N ILE A 169 -6.02 -9.74 24.24
CA ILE A 169 -6.18 -9.09 22.95
C ILE A 169 -4.94 -8.25 22.66
N TYR A 170 -4.41 -8.43 21.46
CA TYR A 170 -3.29 -7.68 20.92
C TYR A 170 -3.73 -6.88 19.71
N ARG A 171 -3.01 -5.80 19.45
CA ARG A 171 -3.13 -5.04 18.19
C ARG A 171 -1.77 -4.75 17.62
N ASP A 172 -1.65 -4.86 16.30
CA ASP A 172 -0.45 -4.49 15.56
C ASP A 172 -0.80 -3.59 14.39
N LYS A 173 0.18 -2.80 13.97
CA LYS A 173 0.10 -1.92 12.82
C LYS A 173 1.39 -2.00 12.01
N LEU A 174 1.26 -2.25 10.71
CA LEU A 174 2.33 -2.12 9.73
C LEU A 174 1.96 -1.04 8.71
N SER A 175 2.83 -0.04 8.53
CA SER A 175 2.64 1.00 7.53
C SER A 175 3.56 0.74 6.34
N VAL A 176 3.01 0.77 5.14
CA VAL A 176 3.75 0.61 3.89
C VAL A 176 3.51 1.82 2.98
N GLN A 177 4.55 2.24 2.28
CA GLN A 177 4.45 3.34 1.33
C GLN A 177 4.14 2.80 -0.07
N GLU A 178 3.52 3.62 -0.89
CA GLU A 178 3.50 3.36 -2.32
C GLU A 178 4.91 3.61 -2.87
N LYS A 179 5.43 2.66 -3.65
CA LYS A 179 6.67 2.87 -4.38
C LYS A 179 6.43 3.96 -5.42
N LEU A 180 7.05 5.11 -5.22
CA LEU A 180 7.03 6.17 -6.21
C LEU A 180 7.70 5.64 -7.48
N SER A 181 6.88 5.26 -8.43
CA SER A 181 7.36 5.10 -9.80
C SER A 181 7.66 6.50 -10.31
N VAL A 182 8.90 6.93 -10.17
CA VAL A 182 9.38 7.98 -11.04
C VAL A 182 9.38 7.32 -12.44
N PHE A 183 8.26 7.44 -13.13
CA PHE A 183 8.24 7.16 -14.56
C PHE A 183 9.12 8.23 -15.23
N ILE A 184 10.40 7.96 -15.31
CA ILE A 184 11.12 8.33 -16.50
C ILE A 184 10.56 7.35 -17.51
N ASP A 185 9.64 7.80 -18.34
CA ASP A 185 9.15 7.03 -19.46
C ASP A 185 10.34 6.83 -20.41
N GLU A 186 11.10 5.74 -20.19
CA GLU A 186 12.20 5.38 -21.09
C GLU A 186 11.68 5.10 -22.51
N ASN A 187 10.37 4.90 -22.69
CA ASN A 187 9.74 4.79 -24.00
C ASN A 187 9.48 6.17 -24.67
N LEU A 188 9.53 7.28 -23.90
CA LEU A 188 9.64 8.62 -24.49
C LEU A 188 11.08 8.95 -24.93
N LEU A 189 12.07 8.19 -24.48
CA LEU A 189 13.44 8.20 -24.95
C LEU A 189 13.62 7.28 -26.18
N HIS A 190 12.70 7.29 -27.11
CA HIS A 190 13.07 6.88 -28.44
C HIS A 190 14.07 7.94 -28.95
N ASP A 191 15.34 7.56 -29.09
CA ASP A 191 16.50 8.35 -29.49
C ASP A 191 16.22 9.19 -30.75
N THR A 192 15.38 10.22 -30.60
CA THR A 192 15.11 11.14 -31.70
C THR A 192 16.25 12.12 -31.86
N TYR A 193 17.00 12.39 -30.78
CA TYR A 193 18.16 13.28 -30.82
C TYR A 193 19.35 12.71 -30.06
N THR A 194 20.53 12.78 -30.68
CA THR A 194 21.81 12.57 -30.00
C THR A 194 22.43 13.94 -29.71
N VAL A 195 22.99 14.10 -28.50
CA VAL A 195 23.61 15.35 -28.03
C VAL A 195 25.05 15.06 -27.66
N TYR A 196 25.99 15.69 -28.39
CA TYR A 196 27.42 15.51 -28.16
C TYR A 196 28.24 16.76 -28.49
N PRO A 197 29.44 16.93 -27.92
CA PRO A 197 29.97 16.14 -26.80
C PRO A 197 29.20 16.38 -25.52
N ASN A 198 29.13 15.37 -24.67
CA ASN A 198 28.61 15.44 -23.31
C ASN A 198 29.44 14.51 -22.40
N PRO A 199 30.30 15.02 -21.51
CA PRO A 199 30.52 16.43 -21.15
C PRO A 199 31.00 17.34 -22.28
N THR A 200 30.73 18.67 -22.17
CA THR A 200 31.12 19.68 -23.12
C THR A 200 31.88 20.82 -22.45
N SER A 201 32.77 21.49 -23.21
CA SER A 201 33.40 22.77 -22.81
C SER A 201 32.53 24.00 -23.12
N GLY A 202 31.33 23.80 -23.75
CA GLY A 202 30.39 24.89 -24.03
C GLY A 202 29.63 24.75 -25.35
N ILE A 203 30.12 24.02 -26.35
CA ILE A 203 29.37 23.81 -27.60
C ILE A 203 28.90 22.38 -27.68
N ILE A 204 27.62 22.18 -27.94
CA ILE A 204 27.00 20.89 -28.18
C ILE A 204 26.39 20.85 -29.58
N LYS A 205 26.33 19.66 -30.13
CA LYS A 205 25.69 19.34 -31.39
C LYS A 205 24.48 18.45 -31.10
N LEU A 206 23.33 18.89 -31.57
CA LEU A 206 22.12 18.07 -31.62
C LEU A 206 22.00 17.44 -33.00
N ASN A 207 21.88 16.13 -33.05
CA ASN A 207 21.66 15.41 -34.29
C ASN A 207 20.43 14.50 -34.16
N LYS A 208 19.55 14.57 -35.14
CA LYS A 208 18.32 13.79 -35.19
C LYS A 208 18.55 12.48 -35.88
N SER A 209 18.22 11.36 -35.21
CA SER A 209 18.44 10.00 -35.71
C SER A 209 17.33 9.47 -36.62
N VAL A 210 16.12 10.05 -36.60
CA VAL A 210 14.97 9.57 -37.40
C VAL A 210 14.29 10.72 -38.14
N SER A 211 13.80 10.45 -39.36
CA SER A 211 13.15 11.44 -40.24
C SER A 211 11.68 11.67 -39.88
N SER A 212 11.42 12.49 -38.87
CA SER A 212 10.09 12.97 -38.50
C SER A 212 10.05 14.53 -38.55
N ALA A 213 9.10 15.17 -37.94
CA ALA A 213 9.06 16.64 -37.83
C ALA A 213 10.39 17.15 -37.22
N GLY A 214 10.94 18.25 -37.75
CA GLY A 214 12.22 18.77 -37.25
C GLY A 214 12.12 19.57 -35.98
N LEU A 215 13.26 19.86 -35.38
CA LEU A 215 13.46 20.68 -34.20
C LEU A 215 12.70 22.01 -34.30
N THR A 216 11.92 22.35 -33.29
CA THR A 216 11.22 23.67 -33.23
C THR A 216 11.68 24.53 -32.08
N GLN A 217 12.18 23.95 -31.01
CA GLN A 217 12.71 24.71 -29.86
C GLN A 217 13.65 23.81 -29.03
N VAL A 218 14.63 24.48 -28.43
CA VAL A 218 15.51 23.88 -27.40
C VAL A 218 15.52 24.79 -26.20
N ASP A 219 15.26 24.19 -25.02
CA ASP A 219 15.34 24.88 -23.75
C ASP A 219 16.38 24.18 -22.84
N LEU A 220 17.12 24.96 -22.08
CA LEU A 220 18.08 24.49 -21.09
C LEU A 220 17.73 25.07 -19.73
N HIS A 221 17.59 24.18 -18.74
CA HIS A 221 17.32 24.55 -17.36
C HIS A 221 18.49 24.18 -16.45
N ASN A 222 18.72 24.96 -15.41
CA ASN A 222 19.62 24.58 -14.33
C ASN A 222 18.93 23.57 -13.40
N LEU A 223 19.65 23.06 -12.38
CA LEU A 223 19.09 22.10 -11.41
C LEU A 223 18.01 22.69 -10.49
N SER A 224 17.93 24.03 -10.40
CA SER A 224 16.86 24.72 -9.66
C SER A 224 15.57 24.85 -10.49
N GLY A 225 15.61 24.47 -11.78
CA GLY A 225 14.49 24.58 -12.70
C GLY A 225 14.41 25.91 -13.46
N ASP A 226 15.38 26.83 -13.28
CA ASP A 226 15.40 28.10 -13.98
C ASP A 226 15.79 27.91 -15.45
N LEU A 227 15.08 28.55 -16.37
CA LEU A 227 15.41 28.56 -17.78
C LEU A 227 16.64 29.43 -18.01
N VAL A 228 17.76 28.85 -18.45
CA VAL A 228 19.04 29.53 -18.65
C VAL A 228 19.39 29.74 -20.14
N TYR A 229 18.73 29.03 -21.03
CA TYR A 229 18.84 29.18 -22.47
C TYR A 229 17.57 28.73 -23.16
N SER A 230 17.15 29.41 -24.22
CA SER A 230 16.06 29.01 -25.11
C SER A 230 16.33 29.47 -26.54
N SER A 231 16.10 28.58 -27.50
CA SER A 231 16.20 28.90 -28.93
C SER A 231 15.06 28.27 -29.70
N LYS A 232 14.48 29.04 -30.65
CA LYS A 232 13.38 28.58 -31.53
C LYS A 232 13.87 28.48 -32.97
N TYR A 233 13.41 27.45 -33.67
CA TYR A 233 13.82 27.16 -35.05
C TYR A 233 12.59 27.11 -35.97
N SER A 234 12.57 27.94 -37.01
CA SER A 234 11.51 27.94 -38.01
C SER A 234 11.77 26.98 -39.17
N ASN A 235 13.04 26.71 -39.48
CA ASN A 235 13.49 25.87 -40.58
C ASN A 235 13.64 24.39 -40.25
N ARG A 236 13.40 24.00 -38.99
CA ARG A 236 13.41 22.62 -38.50
C ARG A 236 14.67 21.82 -38.86
N PRO A 237 15.86 22.26 -38.43
CA PRO A 237 17.11 21.61 -38.78
C PRO A 237 17.14 20.15 -38.25
N LYS A 238 17.84 19.28 -38.98
CA LYS A 238 18.15 17.94 -38.53
C LYS A 238 19.39 17.88 -37.64
N GLU A 239 20.24 18.87 -37.77
CA GLU A 239 21.49 19.05 -37.05
C GLU A 239 21.63 20.50 -36.65
N GLU A 240 21.94 20.75 -35.38
CA GLU A 240 22.09 22.09 -34.85
C GLU A 240 23.27 22.18 -33.89
N LEU A 241 24.03 23.27 -33.97
CA LEU A 241 25.05 23.60 -32.97
C LEU A 241 24.47 24.61 -31.99
N VAL A 242 24.56 24.27 -30.71
CA VAL A 242 24.10 25.12 -29.60
C VAL A 242 25.31 25.59 -28.81
N ASP A 243 25.53 26.90 -28.79
CA ASP A 243 26.59 27.51 -28.01
C ASP A 243 26.11 27.83 -26.59
N LEU A 244 26.68 27.10 -25.63
CA LEU A 244 26.45 27.22 -24.19
C LEU A 244 27.71 27.72 -23.46
N SER A 245 28.68 28.29 -24.20
CA SER A 245 29.98 28.72 -23.67
C SER A 245 29.88 29.83 -22.62
N PHE A 246 28.77 30.53 -22.56
CA PHE A 246 28.49 31.59 -21.58
C PHE A 246 28.04 31.02 -20.21
N LEU A 247 27.63 29.72 -20.14
CA LEU A 247 27.19 29.11 -18.90
C LEU A 247 28.39 28.65 -18.03
N SER A 248 28.20 28.61 -16.73
CA SER A 248 29.20 28.10 -15.77
C SER A 248 29.31 26.59 -15.84
N ASN A 249 30.43 26.08 -15.28
CA ASN A 249 30.54 24.61 -15.06
C ASN A 249 29.39 24.11 -14.19
N GLY A 250 28.78 22.98 -14.58
CA GLY A 250 27.63 22.45 -13.88
C GLY A 250 26.82 21.45 -14.69
N LEU A 251 25.74 21.01 -14.07
CA LEU A 251 24.75 20.13 -14.69
C LEU A 251 23.51 20.92 -15.08
N TYR A 252 23.01 20.61 -16.26
CA TYR A 252 21.87 21.25 -16.87
C TYR A 252 20.96 20.20 -17.49
N ILE A 253 19.67 20.53 -17.68
CA ILE A 253 18.69 19.69 -18.37
C ILE A 253 18.32 20.36 -19.67
N LEU A 254 18.68 19.73 -20.77
CA LEU A 254 18.29 20.13 -22.13
C LEU A 254 16.97 19.45 -22.48
N THR A 255 16.01 20.23 -22.94
CA THR A 255 14.71 19.77 -23.45
C THR A 255 14.57 20.17 -24.90
N VAL A 256 14.21 19.23 -25.76
CA VAL A 256 14.00 19.42 -27.20
C VAL A 256 12.51 19.31 -27.49
N TYR A 257 12.02 20.24 -28.33
CA TYR A 257 10.62 20.29 -28.75
C TYR A 257 10.49 20.12 -30.26
N GLU A 258 9.49 19.36 -30.68
CA GLU A 258 9.01 19.26 -32.05
C GLU A 258 7.54 19.63 -32.13
N LYS A 259 7.17 20.53 -33.04
CA LYS A 259 5.77 21.01 -33.17
C LYS A 259 5.16 21.47 -31.82
N GLY A 260 6.01 22.05 -30.95
CA GLY A 260 5.59 22.54 -29.65
C GLY A 260 5.37 21.46 -28.58
N LYS A 261 5.67 20.20 -28.87
CA LYS A 261 5.65 19.09 -27.89
C LYS A 261 7.08 18.74 -27.47
N GLU A 262 7.27 18.47 -26.18
CA GLU A 262 8.51 17.89 -25.65
C GLU A 262 8.70 16.51 -26.26
N THR A 263 9.88 16.25 -26.87
CA THR A 263 10.19 14.98 -27.53
C THR A 263 11.47 14.33 -27.04
N HIS A 264 12.35 15.09 -26.41
CA HIS A 264 13.62 14.55 -25.88
C HIS A 264 14.11 15.42 -24.72
N LYS A 265 14.64 14.78 -23.70
CA LYS A 265 15.25 15.42 -22.53
C LYS A 265 16.54 14.72 -22.16
N VAL A 266 17.62 15.48 -22.00
CA VAL A 266 18.93 14.92 -21.70
C VAL A 266 19.69 15.81 -20.70
N LYS A 267 20.46 15.17 -19.82
CA LYS A 267 21.37 15.85 -18.90
C LYS A 267 22.64 16.25 -19.63
N ILE A 268 23.01 17.52 -19.53
CA ILE A 268 24.25 18.10 -20.09
C ILE A 268 25.21 18.45 -18.95
N SER A 269 26.46 18.03 -19.07
CA SER A 269 27.54 18.39 -18.15
C SER A 269 28.47 19.40 -18.86
N ILE A 270 28.60 20.61 -18.30
CA ILE A 270 29.54 21.64 -18.79
C ILE A 270 30.77 21.60 -17.88
N LEU A 271 31.94 21.39 -18.51
CA LEU A 271 33.25 21.33 -17.85
C LEU A 271 34.25 22.13 -18.72
N LYS A 272 34.68 23.31 -18.21
CA LYS A 272 35.68 24.19 -18.84
C LYS A 272 37.03 24.00 -18.19
#